data_0417020b832884fd98febb0796157d51
#
_entry.id   0417020b832884fd98febb0796157d51
#
_cell.length_a   1.000
_cell.length_b   1.000
_cell.length_c   1.000
_cell.angle_alpha   90.00
_cell.angle_beta   90.00
_cell.angle_gamma   90.00
#
_symmetry.space_group_name_H-M   'P 1'
#
loop_
_entity.id
_entity.type
_entity.pdbx_description
1 polymer ?
#
loop_
_entity_poly.entity_id
_entity_poly.type
_entity_poly.pdbx_seq_one_letter_code
_entity_poly.pdbx_strand_id
1 'polypeptide(L)'
;MAANVREELSCFKSSSQLMAGVLVAISIPIFTSQLEKSRDAVTLANLRSAYAEAQASYLTETASNSDVEVKKTGGAVSSIIVSNVKAEGTVTGGVSDNKELPFDASSLTDMDSKADTYKVTFTYDANGLKTVTAAKQTA
;
A
#
# COMPACT_ATOMS: atom_id res chain seq x y z
N MET A 1 46.09 12.37 38.31
CA MET A 1 45.58 11.42 37.30
C MET A 1 44.10 11.13 37.45
N ALA A 2 43.58 10.85 38.63
CA ALA A 2 42.14 10.59 38.81
C ALA A 2 41.22 11.79 38.48
N ALA A 3 41.67 13.04 38.70
CA ALA A 3 40.91 14.26 38.36
C ALA A 3 40.74 14.47 36.86
N ASN A 4 41.72 14.14 36.03
CA ASN A 4 41.67 14.28 34.59
C ASN A 4 40.68 13.29 33.93
N VAL A 5 40.61 12.08 34.45
CA VAL A 5 39.65 11.06 33.97
C VAL A 5 38.20 11.47 34.25
N ARG A 6 37.93 12.10 35.39
CA ARG A 6 36.61 12.61 35.74
C ARG A 6 36.17 13.79 34.86
N GLU A 7 37.08 14.69 34.50
CA GLU A 7 36.80 15.80 33.62
C GLU A 7 36.52 15.33 32.20
N GLU A 8 37.25 14.36 31.68
CA GLU A 8 36.99 13.76 30.36
C GLU A 8 35.66 13.03 30.34
N LEU A 9 35.31 12.28 31.37
CA LEU A 9 34.00 11.59 31.45
C LEU A 9 32.84 12.57 31.55
N SER A 10 32.97 13.70 32.26
CA SER A 10 31.97 14.75 32.36
C SER A 10 31.75 15.44 31.02
N CYS A 11 32.81 15.78 30.29
CA CYS A 11 32.75 16.37 28.95
C CYS A 11 32.10 15.40 27.93
N PHE A 12 32.44 14.13 28.00
CA PHE A 12 31.85 13.09 27.14
C PHE A 12 30.36 12.89 27.41
N LYS A 13 29.92 12.91 28.69
CA LYS A 13 28.49 12.85 29.04
C LYS A 13 27.71 14.04 28.51
N SER A 14 28.22 15.24 28.60
CA SER A 14 27.57 16.46 28.08
C SER A 14 27.43 16.42 26.56
N SER A 15 28.48 16.01 25.84
CA SER A 15 28.48 15.85 24.39
C SER A 15 27.47 14.76 23.94
N SER A 16 27.42 13.63 24.65
CA SER A 16 26.47 12.54 24.36
C SER A 16 25.00 12.96 24.55
N GLN A 17 24.70 13.74 25.61
CA GLN A 17 23.34 14.25 25.82
C GLN A 17 22.90 15.27 24.77
N LEU A 18 23.76 16.15 24.30
CA LEU A 18 23.51 17.10 23.23
C LEU A 18 23.26 16.38 21.89
N MET A 19 24.06 15.38 21.56
CA MET A 19 23.88 14.57 20.36
C MET A 19 22.57 13.75 20.39
N ALA A 20 22.20 13.19 21.53
CA ALA A 20 20.95 12.45 21.70
C ALA A 20 19.73 13.35 21.49
N GLY A 21 19.72 14.60 21.99
CA GLY A 21 18.64 15.57 21.77
C GLY A 21 18.49 15.97 20.30
N VAL A 22 19.58 16.20 19.59
CA VAL A 22 19.59 16.54 18.17
C VAL A 22 19.14 15.34 17.32
N LEU A 23 19.58 14.13 17.63
CA LEU A 23 19.17 12.90 16.93
C LEU A 23 17.67 12.62 17.07
N VAL A 24 17.09 12.83 18.24
CA VAL A 24 15.65 12.68 18.47
C VAL A 24 14.85 13.71 17.64
N ALA A 25 15.28 14.95 17.58
CA ALA A 25 14.62 16.02 16.82
C ALA A 25 14.64 15.76 15.30
N ILE A 26 15.68 15.13 14.78
CA ILE A 26 15.83 14.80 13.36
C ILE A 26 15.14 13.48 13.03
N SER A 27 15.16 12.50 13.92
CA SER A 27 14.63 11.16 13.65
C SER A 27 13.11 11.08 13.63
N ILE A 28 12.39 11.96 14.32
CA ILE A 28 10.91 11.98 14.30
C ILE A 28 10.33 12.23 12.88
N PRO A 29 10.74 13.24 12.11
CA PRO A 29 10.28 13.44 10.75
C PRO A 29 10.68 12.29 9.81
N ILE A 30 11.90 11.76 9.96
CA ILE A 30 12.39 10.62 9.17
C ILE A 30 11.58 9.37 9.47
N PHE A 31 11.26 9.10 10.73
CA PHE A 31 10.46 7.97 11.16
C PHE A 31 9.03 8.05 10.60
N THR A 32 8.40 9.22 10.63
CA THR A 32 7.06 9.44 10.05
C THR A 32 7.07 9.20 8.55
N SER A 33 8.06 9.71 7.82
CA SER A 33 8.24 9.49 6.38
C SER A 33 8.42 8.00 6.04
N GLN A 34 9.21 7.26 6.83
CA GLN A 34 9.39 5.81 6.66
C GLN A 34 8.09 5.04 6.93
N LEU A 35 7.31 5.45 7.91
CA LEU A 35 6.04 4.84 8.23
C LEU A 35 5.03 5.03 7.09
N GLU A 36 4.97 6.22 6.49
CA GLU A 36 4.13 6.49 5.32
C GLU A 36 4.53 5.63 4.12
N LYS A 37 5.81 5.55 3.80
CA LYS A 37 6.33 4.67 2.74
C LYS A 37 6.00 3.19 3.00
N SER A 38 6.05 2.76 4.25
CA SER A 38 5.66 1.40 4.63
C SER A 38 4.18 1.14 4.39
N ARG A 39 3.31 2.10 4.72
CA ARG A 39 1.86 2.02 4.44
C ARG A 39 1.57 2.00 2.95
N ASP A 40 2.23 2.86 2.18
CA ASP A 40 2.14 2.88 0.73
C ASP A 40 2.53 1.51 0.13
N ALA A 41 3.63 0.95 0.59
CA ALA A 41 4.10 -0.36 0.14
C ALA A 41 3.09 -1.48 0.45
N VAL A 42 2.44 -1.45 1.61
CA VAL A 42 1.39 -2.41 1.98
C VAL A 42 0.16 -2.26 1.09
N THR A 43 -0.30 -1.03 0.84
CA THR A 43 -1.43 -0.77 -0.06
C THR A 43 -1.15 -1.29 -1.47
N LEU A 44 0.03 -1.00 -2.03
CA LEU A 44 0.45 -1.48 -3.34
C LEU A 44 0.59 -3.00 -3.39
N ALA A 45 1.09 -3.62 -2.32
CA ALA A 45 1.18 -5.08 -2.20
C ALA A 45 -0.21 -5.72 -2.17
N ASN A 46 -1.16 -5.14 -1.46
CA ASN A 46 -2.54 -5.61 -1.42
C ASN A 46 -3.22 -5.51 -2.80
N LEU A 47 -2.96 -4.44 -3.55
CA LEU A 47 -3.46 -4.29 -4.92
C LEU A 47 -2.83 -5.31 -5.89
N ARG A 48 -1.53 -5.58 -5.76
CA ARG A 48 -0.87 -6.63 -6.55
C ARG A 48 -1.42 -8.02 -6.22
N SER A 49 -1.70 -8.29 -4.95
CA SER A 49 -2.34 -9.54 -4.52
C SER A 49 -3.74 -9.68 -5.12
N ALA A 50 -4.55 -8.63 -5.05
CA ALA A 50 -5.88 -8.60 -5.66
C ALA A 50 -5.82 -8.85 -7.19
N TYR A 51 -4.86 -8.25 -7.86
CA TYR A 51 -4.62 -8.49 -9.29
C TYR A 51 -4.25 -9.94 -9.57
N ALA A 52 -3.36 -10.53 -8.78
CA ALA A 52 -2.97 -11.92 -8.93
C ALA A 52 -4.15 -12.88 -8.72
N GLU A 53 -4.99 -12.62 -7.73
CA GLU A 53 -6.22 -13.38 -7.49
C GLU A 53 -7.22 -13.24 -8.65
N ALA A 54 -7.38 -12.02 -9.17
CA ALA A 54 -8.23 -11.77 -10.33
C ALA A 54 -7.71 -12.49 -11.58
N GLN A 55 -6.41 -12.47 -11.83
CA GLN A 55 -5.82 -13.18 -12.97
C GLN A 55 -5.95 -14.71 -12.85
N ALA A 56 -5.73 -15.28 -11.67
CA ALA A 56 -5.94 -16.69 -11.43
C ALA A 56 -7.40 -17.07 -11.67
N SER A 57 -8.34 -16.27 -11.17
CA SER A 57 -9.78 -16.50 -11.36
C SER A 57 -10.23 -16.29 -12.81
N TYR A 58 -9.59 -15.37 -13.53
CA TYR A 58 -9.83 -15.18 -14.98
C TYR A 58 -9.41 -16.40 -15.79
N LEU A 59 -8.23 -16.96 -15.50
CA LEU A 59 -7.70 -18.15 -16.22
C LEU A 59 -8.47 -19.43 -15.91
N THR A 60 -8.94 -19.59 -14.67
CA THR A 60 -9.71 -20.77 -14.25
C THR A 60 -11.22 -20.59 -14.44
N GLU A 61 -11.67 -19.38 -14.72
CA GLU A 61 -13.07 -18.97 -14.82
C GLU A 61 -13.89 -19.25 -13.54
N THR A 62 -13.21 -19.41 -12.41
CA THR A 62 -13.80 -19.71 -11.09
C THR A 62 -13.22 -18.80 -10.02
N ALA A 63 -13.99 -18.49 -8.99
CA ALA A 63 -13.51 -17.74 -7.84
C ALA A 63 -12.41 -18.52 -7.11
N SER A 64 -11.29 -17.85 -6.83
CA SER A 64 -10.15 -18.45 -6.12
C SER A 64 -10.42 -18.63 -4.63
N ASN A 65 -11.25 -17.77 -4.05
CA ASN A 65 -11.63 -17.79 -2.64
C ASN A 65 -12.97 -17.05 -2.42
N SER A 66 -13.41 -16.93 -1.16
CA SER A 66 -14.68 -16.29 -0.79
C SER A 66 -14.74 -14.78 -1.04
N ASP A 67 -13.58 -14.12 -1.17
CA ASP A 67 -13.49 -12.67 -1.39
C ASP A 67 -13.51 -12.31 -2.88
N VAL A 68 -13.48 -13.31 -3.74
CA VAL A 68 -13.45 -13.15 -5.20
C VAL A 68 -14.78 -13.57 -5.80
N GLU A 69 -15.38 -12.67 -6.58
CA GLU A 69 -16.59 -12.93 -7.36
C GLU A 69 -16.27 -12.87 -8.86
N VAL A 70 -16.61 -13.91 -9.59
CA VAL A 70 -16.43 -13.97 -11.05
C VAL A 70 -17.77 -13.74 -11.72
N LYS A 71 -17.86 -12.71 -12.56
CA LYS A 71 -19.03 -12.41 -13.39
C LYS A 71 -18.78 -12.77 -14.84
N LYS A 72 -19.72 -13.47 -15.43
CA LYS A 72 -19.68 -13.88 -16.85
C LYS A 72 -20.81 -13.22 -17.64
N THR A 73 -20.51 -12.88 -18.87
CA THR A 73 -21.50 -12.38 -19.83
C THR A 73 -21.30 -13.13 -21.14
N GLY A 74 -22.36 -13.75 -21.64
CA GLY A 74 -22.28 -14.55 -22.87
C GLY A 74 -21.36 -15.78 -22.76
N GLY A 75 -21.15 -16.31 -21.54
CA GLY A 75 -20.27 -17.46 -21.30
C GLY A 75 -18.80 -17.12 -21.06
N ALA A 76 -18.38 -15.87 -21.30
CA ALA A 76 -17.01 -15.40 -21.04
C ALA A 76 -16.95 -14.56 -19.76
N VAL A 77 -15.79 -14.58 -19.10
CA VAL A 77 -15.55 -13.72 -17.92
C VAL A 77 -15.58 -12.25 -18.37
N SER A 78 -16.48 -11.48 -17.78
CA SER A 78 -16.63 -10.05 -18.05
C SER A 78 -16.03 -9.17 -16.96
N SER A 79 -16.11 -9.58 -15.71
CA SER A 79 -15.45 -8.89 -14.60
C SER A 79 -15.18 -9.83 -13.44
N ILE A 80 -14.14 -9.46 -12.67
CA ILE A 80 -13.79 -10.12 -11.42
C ILE A 80 -13.74 -9.05 -10.34
N ILE A 81 -14.41 -9.29 -9.23
CA ILE A 81 -14.45 -8.40 -8.09
C ILE A 81 -13.67 -9.05 -6.95
N VAL A 82 -12.66 -8.36 -6.46
CA VAL A 82 -11.90 -8.76 -5.27
C VAL A 82 -12.32 -7.85 -4.12
N SER A 83 -12.88 -8.44 -3.09
CA SER A 83 -13.34 -7.77 -1.87
C SER A 83 -12.22 -7.71 -0.82
N ASN A 84 -12.43 -6.93 0.23
CA ASN A 84 -11.53 -6.82 1.37
C ASN A 84 -10.10 -6.35 1.04
N VAL A 85 -9.93 -5.58 -0.02
CA VAL A 85 -8.64 -4.97 -0.37
C VAL A 85 -8.42 -3.76 0.54
N LYS A 86 -7.45 -3.84 1.43
CA LYS A 86 -7.14 -2.76 2.37
C LYS A 86 -6.16 -1.76 1.78
N ALA A 87 -6.51 -0.47 1.90
CA ALA A 87 -5.60 0.65 1.76
C ALA A 87 -5.21 1.14 3.16
N GLU A 88 -3.95 1.03 3.53
CA GLU A 88 -3.44 1.36 4.88
C GLU A 88 -3.22 2.86 5.10
N GLY A 89 -3.42 3.67 4.07
CA GLY A 89 -3.28 5.11 4.10
C GLY A 89 -3.46 5.71 2.73
N THR A 90 -3.27 7.01 2.62
CA THR A 90 -3.17 7.67 1.32
C THR A 90 -1.78 7.40 0.75
N VAL A 91 -1.71 6.80 -0.43
CA VAL A 91 -0.43 6.56 -1.11
C VAL A 91 0.14 7.91 -1.58
N THR A 92 1.41 8.15 -1.28
CA THR A 92 2.10 9.38 -1.71
C THR A 92 2.08 9.48 -3.24
N GLY A 93 1.53 10.56 -3.75
CA GLY A 93 1.32 10.75 -5.18
C GLY A 93 0.06 10.07 -5.73
N GLY A 94 -0.72 9.40 -4.87
CA GLY A 94 -1.95 8.70 -5.22
C GLY A 94 -1.73 7.30 -5.78
N VAL A 95 -2.73 6.45 -5.61
CA VAL A 95 -2.75 5.10 -6.21
C VAL A 95 -2.96 5.22 -7.72
N SER A 96 -3.81 6.14 -8.16
CA SER A 96 -4.17 6.35 -9.56
C SER A 96 -2.98 6.76 -10.43
N ASP A 97 -2.00 7.45 -9.88
CA ASP A 97 -0.78 7.87 -10.59
C ASP A 97 0.39 6.88 -10.46
N ASN A 98 0.19 5.77 -9.73
CA ASN A 98 1.25 4.83 -9.46
C ASN A 98 1.56 3.94 -10.68
N LYS A 99 2.79 4.01 -11.14
CA LYS A 99 3.29 3.23 -12.30
C LYS A 99 3.94 1.89 -11.94
N GLU A 100 4.02 1.58 -10.65
CA GLU A 100 4.59 0.31 -10.18
C GLU A 100 3.59 -0.84 -10.19
N LEU A 101 2.30 -0.57 -10.41
CA LEU A 101 1.27 -1.58 -10.51
C LEU A 101 1.31 -2.27 -11.88
N PRO A 102 1.01 -3.59 -11.95
CA PRO A 102 1.04 -4.35 -13.20
C PRO A 102 -0.17 -4.09 -14.11
N PHE A 103 -0.96 -3.09 -13.81
CA PHE A 103 -2.17 -2.68 -14.54
C PHE A 103 -2.32 -1.17 -14.52
N ASP A 104 -3.19 -0.63 -15.34
CA ASP A 104 -3.52 0.79 -15.34
C ASP A 104 -4.39 1.14 -14.13
N ALA A 105 -3.84 1.92 -13.22
CA ALA A 105 -4.48 2.32 -11.97
C ALA A 105 -5.21 3.68 -12.07
N SER A 106 -5.26 4.31 -13.24
CA SER A 106 -5.80 5.67 -13.43
C SER A 106 -7.23 5.87 -12.94
N SER A 107 -8.02 4.79 -12.88
CA SER A 107 -9.40 4.82 -12.38
C SER A 107 -9.53 4.51 -10.88
N LEU A 108 -8.43 4.35 -10.15
CA LEU A 108 -8.43 4.08 -8.69
C LEU A 108 -8.43 5.35 -7.83
N THR A 109 -9.03 6.42 -8.31
CA THR A 109 -9.06 7.73 -7.63
C THR A 109 -9.73 7.70 -6.25
N ASP A 110 -10.67 6.79 -6.02
CA ASP A 110 -11.31 6.64 -4.70
C ASP A 110 -10.33 6.18 -3.62
N MET A 111 -9.26 5.47 -4.00
CA MET A 111 -8.22 5.00 -3.08
C MET A 111 -7.16 6.06 -2.78
N ASP A 112 -7.14 7.17 -3.48
CA ASP A 112 -6.13 8.23 -3.31
C ASP A 112 -6.32 9.04 -2.02
N SER A 113 -7.52 9.07 -1.47
CA SER A 113 -7.89 10.02 -0.43
C SER A 113 -8.12 9.41 0.97
N LYS A 114 -8.30 8.10 1.10
CA LYS A 114 -8.67 7.49 2.40
C LYS A 114 -8.12 6.08 2.60
N ALA A 115 -7.58 5.85 3.80
CA ALA A 115 -7.37 4.52 4.33
C ALA A 115 -8.73 3.85 4.57
N ASP A 116 -9.02 2.78 3.88
CA ASP A 116 -10.27 2.02 4.01
C ASP A 116 -10.15 0.63 3.37
N THR A 117 -11.24 -0.10 3.41
CA THR A 117 -11.36 -1.38 2.70
C THR A 117 -12.18 -1.18 1.42
N TYR A 118 -11.69 -1.72 0.33
CA TYR A 118 -12.24 -1.52 -1.01
C TYR A 118 -12.61 -2.84 -1.68
N LYS A 119 -13.59 -2.77 -2.57
CA LYS A 119 -13.83 -3.75 -3.61
C LYS A 119 -13.17 -3.28 -4.88
N VAL A 120 -12.24 -4.05 -5.40
CA VAL A 120 -11.54 -3.75 -6.64
C VAL A 120 -12.15 -4.61 -7.76
N THR A 121 -12.63 -3.96 -8.80
CA THR A 121 -13.26 -4.62 -9.94
C THR A 121 -12.32 -4.56 -11.14
N PHE A 122 -11.95 -5.73 -11.63
CA PHE A 122 -11.17 -5.93 -12.84
C PHE A 122 -12.13 -6.29 -13.98
N THR A 123 -12.22 -5.44 -14.98
CA THR A 123 -13.11 -5.64 -16.13
C THR A 123 -12.30 -6.15 -17.32
N TYR A 124 -12.81 -7.19 -17.97
CA TYR A 124 -12.15 -7.86 -19.09
C TYR A 124 -12.96 -7.74 -20.36
N ASP A 125 -12.28 -7.71 -21.48
CA ASP A 125 -12.85 -7.81 -22.81
C ASP A 125 -12.11 -8.88 -23.64
N ALA A 126 -12.38 -8.97 -24.94
CA ALA A 126 -11.76 -9.95 -25.83
C ALA A 126 -10.22 -9.83 -25.90
N ASN A 127 -9.66 -8.68 -25.52
CA ASN A 127 -8.22 -8.41 -25.53
C ASN A 127 -7.55 -8.61 -24.17
N GLY A 128 -8.30 -8.95 -23.12
CA GLY A 128 -7.82 -9.14 -21.77
C GLY A 128 -8.30 -8.07 -20.79
N LEU A 129 -7.49 -7.69 -19.82
CA LEU A 129 -7.85 -6.69 -18.82
C LEU A 129 -8.04 -5.31 -19.47
N LYS A 130 -9.22 -4.74 -19.28
CA LYS A 130 -9.62 -3.46 -19.86
C LYS A 130 -9.51 -2.30 -18.87
N THR A 131 -10.14 -2.43 -17.72
CA THR A 131 -10.17 -1.39 -16.69
C THR A 131 -10.15 -1.98 -15.30
N VAL A 132 -9.59 -1.21 -14.35
CA VAL A 132 -9.61 -1.54 -12.93
C VAL A 132 -10.24 -0.37 -12.18
N THR A 133 -11.27 -0.64 -11.40
CA THR A 133 -11.94 0.37 -10.58
C THR A 133 -12.01 -0.08 -9.13
N ALA A 134 -12.05 0.86 -8.20
CA ALA A 134 -12.24 0.57 -6.80
C ALA A 134 -13.47 1.30 -6.28
N ALA A 135 -14.19 0.66 -5.38
CA ALA A 135 -15.27 1.27 -4.63
C ALA A 135 -15.12 0.94 -3.16
N LYS A 136 -15.37 1.91 -2.30
CA LYS A 136 -15.33 1.68 -0.85
C LYS A 136 -16.30 0.56 -0.48
N GLN A 137 -15.82 -0.39 0.30
CA GLN A 137 -16.64 -1.49 0.79
C GLN A 137 -17.46 -0.99 1.98
N THR A 138 -18.76 -0.91 1.80
CA THR A 138 -19.70 -0.67 2.91
C THR A 138 -19.99 -2.00 3.61
N ALA A 139 -20.04 -1.92 4.93
CA ALA A 139 -20.31 -3.10 5.75
C ALA A 139 -21.72 -3.69 5.49
#